data_58265b7c3337157b3827508efeb02fdb
#
_entry.id   58265b7c3337157b3827508efeb02fdb
#
_cell.length_a   1.000
_cell.length_b   1.000
_cell.length_c   1.000
_cell.angle_alpha   90.00
_cell.angle_beta   90.00
_cell.angle_gamma   90.00
#
_symmetry.space_group_name_H-M   'P 1'
#
loop_
_entity.id
_entity.type
_entity.pdbx_description
1 polymer ?
#
loop_
_entity_poly.entity_id
_entity_poly.type
_entity_poly.pdbx_seq_one_letter_code
_entity_poly.pdbx_strand_id
1 'polypeptide(L)'
;MKKLFIYGTMALMALTSCNDFLDKAQDKVEASVGADIVSGYIWRGQDLGGVSLQPSASIAYKGFSLEAWGSVGIEKTNADGYDAKELDLILGYSTGGFSISITDYWFNTGAGYFHYGAHNTAHLYEAQLGYDFGPVAVNWYTNFAGADGVKENGKRAYSSYISVAAPFKLGGLDWTAEVGATPWETDFYGASGFAVCDVSLGVAKDIRITNSFSLPLFAKATWNPCSEGAYFVVGLSF
;
A
#
# COMPACT_ATOMS: atom_id res chain seq x y z
N MET A 1 -0.50 9.60 -27.96
CA MET A 1 0.13 8.63 -27.04
C MET A 1 -0.15 9.15 -25.65
N LYS A 2 -1.16 8.60 -24.96
CA LYS A 2 -1.44 8.95 -23.55
C LYS A 2 -0.43 8.18 -22.70
N LYS A 3 0.46 8.90 -22.02
CA LYS A 3 1.41 8.30 -21.09
C LYS A 3 0.64 7.86 -19.86
N LEU A 4 0.74 6.59 -19.52
CA LEU A 4 0.28 6.02 -18.29
C LEU A 4 1.24 6.52 -17.19
N PHE A 5 0.75 7.29 -16.24
CA PHE A 5 1.52 7.73 -15.08
C PHE A 5 1.21 6.77 -13.93
N ILE A 6 2.21 6.04 -13.49
CA ILE A 6 2.13 5.19 -12.32
C ILE A 6 2.58 6.04 -11.14
N TYR A 7 1.69 6.29 -10.20
CA TYR A 7 2.01 7.00 -8.95
C TYR A 7 2.37 5.96 -7.90
N GLY A 8 3.61 5.98 -7.46
CA GLY A 8 4.12 5.05 -6.48
C GLY A 8 3.90 5.51 -5.05
N THR A 9 2.96 4.98 -4.39
CA THR A 9 2.94 4.64 -2.95
C THR A 9 1.83 3.61 -2.74
N MET A 10 2.07 2.59 -1.92
CA MET A 10 1.09 1.54 -1.65
C MET A 10 -0.31 2.04 -1.27
N ALA A 11 -0.44 3.20 -0.64
CA ALA A 11 -1.74 3.78 -0.27
C ALA A 11 -2.42 4.58 -1.39
N LEU A 12 -1.66 5.19 -2.31
CA LEU A 12 -2.22 5.90 -3.46
C LEU A 12 -2.44 4.97 -4.66
N MET A 13 -1.63 3.92 -4.83
CA MET A 13 -1.75 2.93 -5.90
C MET A 13 -3.03 2.10 -5.82
N ALA A 14 -3.54 1.82 -4.63
CA ALA A 14 -4.77 1.02 -4.48
C ALA A 14 -6.01 1.66 -5.13
N LEU A 15 -5.98 2.97 -5.38
CA LEU A 15 -7.16 3.70 -5.83
C LEU A 15 -7.07 4.25 -7.25
N THR A 16 -5.90 4.64 -7.73
CA THR A 16 -5.80 5.29 -9.05
C THR A 16 -5.17 4.43 -10.12
N SER A 17 -4.19 3.60 -9.77
CA SER A 17 -3.50 2.79 -10.79
C SER A 17 -4.21 1.49 -11.12
N CYS A 18 -4.90 0.83 -10.18
CA CYS A 18 -5.71 -0.34 -10.52
C CYS A 18 -6.85 0.01 -11.48
N ASN A 19 -7.55 1.11 -11.29
CA ASN A 19 -8.71 1.43 -12.10
C ASN A 19 -8.36 1.96 -13.49
N ASP A 20 -7.38 2.84 -13.64
CA ASP A 20 -6.94 3.32 -14.96
C ASP A 20 -6.20 2.24 -15.77
N PHE A 21 -5.55 1.30 -15.10
CA PHE A 21 -4.79 0.23 -15.72
C PHE A 21 -5.69 -0.94 -16.16
N LEU A 22 -6.77 -1.21 -15.45
CA LEU A 22 -7.58 -2.42 -15.57
C LEU A 22 -8.94 -2.22 -16.25
N ASP A 23 -9.44 -0.99 -16.38
CA ASP A 23 -10.77 -0.71 -16.97
C ASP A 23 -10.80 -0.84 -18.50
N LYS A 24 -9.67 -1.11 -19.13
CA LYS A 24 -9.59 -1.53 -20.54
C LYS A 24 -9.24 -3.01 -20.56
N ALA A 25 -10.21 -3.86 -20.90
CA ALA A 25 -9.95 -5.23 -21.33
C ALA A 25 -8.92 -5.20 -22.48
N GLN A 26 -7.64 -5.16 -22.12
CA GLN A 26 -6.56 -5.06 -23.11
C GLN A 26 -6.22 -6.46 -23.58
N ASP A 27 -6.29 -6.67 -24.89
CA ASP A 27 -5.84 -7.90 -25.56
C ASP A 27 -4.29 -8.00 -25.61
N LYS A 28 -3.59 -7.15 -24.85
CA LYS A 28 -2.13 -7.09 -24.80
C LYS A 28 -1.65 -7.17 -23.35
N VAL A 29 -0.54 -7.86 -23.16
CA VAL A 29 0.21 -7.82 -21.90
C VAL A 29 0.80 -6.42 -21.71
N GLU A 30 0.58 -5.83 -20.57
CA GLU A 30 1.22 -4.60 -20.13
C GLU A 30 2.24 -4.91 -19.04
N ALA A 31 3.40 -4.28 -19.11
CA ALA A 31 4.45 -4.40 -18.10
C ALA A 31 4.89 -3.01 -17.69
N SER A 32 5.17 -2.82 -16.40
CA SER A 32 5.70 -1.58 -15.87
C SER A 32 6.81 -1.84 -14.85
N VAL A 33 7.69 -0.87 -14.72
CA VAL A 33 8.70 -0.79 -13.66
C VAL A 33 8.73 0.65 -13.15
N GLY A 34 8.98 0.81 -11.87
CA GLY A 34 9.05 2.11 -11.24
C GLY A 34 9.82 2.06 -9.93
N ALA A 35 10.06 3.20 -9.35
CA ALA A 35 10.62 3.32 -8.00
C ALA A 35 10.19 4.64 -7.37
N ASP A 36 9.89 4.61 -6.07
CA ASP A 36 9.67 5.81 -5.28
C ASP A 36 10.84 6.05 -4.34
N ILE A 37 11.14 7.32 -4.10
CA ILE A 37 11.96 7.76 -2.98
C ILE A 37 11.03 8.53 -2.04
N VAL A 38 10.92 8.07 -0.80
CA VAL A 38 10.02 8.65 0.21
C VAL A 38 10.78 9.11 1.44
N SER A 39 10.31 10.18 2.07
CA SER A 39 10.90 10.73 3.31
C SER A 39 10.54 9.92 4.56
N GLY A 40 9.58 9.02 4.46
CA GLY A 40 9.13 8.11 5.51
C GLY A 40 8.20 7.06 4.93
N TYR A 41 8.18 5.87 5.52
CA TYR A 41 7.30 4.78 5.12
C TYR A 41 6.15 4.64 6.11
N ILE A 42 5.01 5.25 5.77
CA ILE A 42 3.79 5.20 6.58
C ILE A 42 2.74 4.37 5.85
N TRP A 43 2.33 3.27 6.46
CA TRP A 43 1.37 2.32 5.91
C TRP A 43 0.18 2.15 6.85
N ARG A 44 -1.03 2.48 6.39
CA ARG A 44 -2.29 2.36 7.15
C ARG A 44 -2.20 3.02 8.55
N GLY A 45 -1.59 4.22 8.61
CA GLY A 45 -1.38 4.94 9.86
C GLY A 45 -0.23 4.44 10.72
N GLN A 46 0.51 3.42 10.31
CA GLN A 46 1.65 2.86 11.03
C GLN A 46 2.96 3.37 10.44
N ASP A 47 3.92 3.71 11.28
CA ASP A 47 5.28 4.07 10.90
C ASP A 47 6.13 2.80 10.74
N LEU A 48 6.46 2.45 9.51
CA LEU A 48 7.27 1.28 9.17
C LEU A 48 8.73 1.64 8.86
N GLY A 49 9.07 2.92 8.83
CA GLY A 49 10.45 3.34 8.64
C GLY A 49 10.64 4.75 8.12
N GLY A 50 11.90 5.18 8.12
CA GLY A 50 12.35 6.49 7.63
C GLY A 50 12.48 6.55 6.11
N VAL A 51 13.45 7.33 5.64
CA VAL A 51 13.73 7.51 4.21
C VAL A 51 13.99 6.16 3.54
N SER A 52 13.24 5.87 2.47
CA SER A 52 13.35 4.60 1.77
C SER A 52 13.24 4.72 0.25
N LEU A 53 13.84 3.74 -0.43
CA LEU A 53 13.68 3.48 -1.86
C LEU A 53 12.70 2.33 -2.03
N GLN A 54 11.65 2.53 -2.83
CA GLN A 54 10.55 1.59 -3.00
C GLN A 54 10.38 1.20 -4.48
N PRO A 55 11.15 0.22 -4.98
CA PRO A 55 11.04 -0.28 -6.35
C PRO A 55 9.79 -1.12 -6.55
N SER A 56 9.24 -1.08 -7.76
CA SER A 56 8.14 -1.94 -8.19
C SER A 56 8.32 -2.46 -9.62
N ALA A 57 7.74 -3.62 -9.89
CA ALA A 57 7.64 -4.18 -11.23
C ALA A 57 6.31 -4.94 -11.34
N SER A 58 5.57 -4.74 -12.42
CA SER A 58 4.29 -5.42 -12.61
C SER A 58 4.05 -5.85 -14.05
N ILE A 59 3.19 -6.85 -14.18
CA ILE A 59 2.64 -7.30 -15.45
C ILE A 59 1.12 -7.45 -15.31
N ALA A 60 0.35 -7.10 -16.35
CA ALA A 60 -1.09 -7.26 -16.36
C ALA A 60 -1.62 -7.75 -17.69
N TYR A 61 -2.71 -8.53 -17.63
CA TYR A 61 -3.41 -9.06 -18.79
C TYR A 61 -4.86 -9.39 -18.46
N LYS A 62 -5.81 -8.79 -19.19
CA LYS A 62 -7.26 -9.07 -19.08
C LYS A 62 -7.81 -9.02 -17.64
N GLY A 63 -7.41 -8.00 -16.90
CA GLY A 63 -7.83 -7.79 -15.51
C GLY A 63 -6.96 -8.50 -14.46
N PHE A 64 -6.17 -9.50 -14.84
CA PHE A 64 -5.18 -10.11 -13.94
C PHE A 64 -3.93 -9.25 -13.86
N SER A 65 -3.33 -9.19 -12.68
CA SER A 65 -2.05 -8.53 -12.43
C SER A 65 -1.17 -9.36 -11.51
N LEU A 66 0.13 -9.28 -11.75
CA LEU A 66 1.17 -9.75 -10.83
C LEU A 66 2.14 -8.60 -10.62
N GLU A 67 2.39 -8.25 -9.37
CA GLU A 67 3.30 -7.20 -8.98
C GLU A 67 4.30 -7.71 -7.95
N ALA A 68 5.54 -7.27 -8.09
CA ALA A 68 6.55 -7.31 -7.05
C ALA A 68 6.85 -5.88 -6.62
N TRP A 69 6.69 -5.61 -5.34
CA TRP A 69 7.02 -4.32 -4.73
C TRP A 69 8.00 -4.55 -3.57
N GLY A 70 8.81 -3.58 -3.25
CA GLY A 70 9.71 -3.66 -2.12
C GLY A 70 10.00 -2.32 -1.51
N SER A 71 10.54 -2.33 -0.30
CA SER A 71 11.06 -1.15 0.41
C SER A 71 12.43 -1.44 0.98
N VAL A 72 13.36 -0.51 0.76
CA VAL A 72 14.70 -0.57 1.35
C VAL A 72 14.95 0.75 2.07
N GLY A 73 14.96 0.72 3.39
CA GLY A 73 15.30 1.87 4.23
C GLY A 73 16.76 2.29 4.03
N ILE A 74 17.02 3.59 3.96
CA ILE A 74 18.38 4.14 3.89
C ILE A 74 19.06 4.05 5.26
N GLU A 75 18.30 4.07 6.33
CA GLU A 75 18.76 3.77 7.69
C GLU A 75 19.04 2.27 7.82
N LYS A 76 20.13 1.94 8.53
CA LYS A 76 20.68 0.59 8.50
C LYS A 76 19.82 -0.47 9.19
N THR A 77 18.98 -0.08 10.16
CA THR A 77 18.21 -1.03 10.98
C THR A 77 16.81 -0.50 11.28
N ASN A 78 15.84 -1.42 11.34
CA ASN A 78 14.53 -1.18 11.92
C ASN A 78 14.59 -1.24 13.46
N ALA A 79 13.44 -1.06 14.14
CA ALA A 79 13.33 -1.09 15.59
C ALA A 79 13.82 -2.41 16.22
N ASP A 80 13.75 -3.53 15.47
CA ASP A 80 14.19 -4.87 15.90
C ASP A 80 15.68 -5.12 15.62
N GLY A 81 16.41 -4.13 15.08
CA GLY A 81 17.84 -4.22 14.78
C GLY A 81 18.20 -4.92 13.47
N TYR A 82 17.20 -5.20 12.61
CA TYR A 82 17.41 -5.74 11.27
C TYR A 82 17.43 -4.63 10.22
N ASP A 83 18.02 -4.89 9.06
CA ASP A 83 17.91 -3.98 7.92
C ASP A 83 16.43 -3.75 7.58
N ALA A 84 16.03 -2.49 7.46
CA ALA A 84 14.67 -2.12 7.09
C ALA A 84 14.40 -2.49 5.62
N LYS A 85 13.94 -3.72 5.38
CA LYS A 85 13.63 -4.28 4.06
C LYS A 85 12.29 -4.98 4.07
N GLU A 86 11.58 -4.83 2.95
CA GLU A 86 10.31 -5.49 2.68
C GLU A 86 10.28 -5.92 1.22
N LEU A 87 9.64 -7.04 0.95
CA LEU A 87 9.36 -7.53 -0.39
C LEU A 87 7.96 -8.14 -0.43
N ASP A 88 7.13 -7.64 -1.32
CA ASP A 88 5.75 -8.06 -1.48
C ASP A 88 5.53 -8.66 -2.86
N LEU A 89 4.77 -9.73 -2.91
CA LEU A 89 4.25 -10.30 -4.14
C LEU A 89 2.72 -10.21 -4.12
N ILE A 90 2.15 -9.55 -5.13
CA ILE A 90 0.73 -9.25 -5.21
C ILE A 90 0.14 -9.91 -6.44
N LEU A 91 -0.83 -10.80 -6.27
CA LEU A 91 -1.64 -11.35 -7.35
C LEU A 91 -3.03 -10.72 -7.27
N GLY A 92 -3.44 -10.02 -8.32
CA GLY A 92 -4.70 -9.28 -8.37
C GLY A 92 -5.57 -9.65 -9.57
N TYR A 93 -6.87 -9.37 -9.43
CA TYR A 93 -7.84 -9.33 -10.52
C TYR A 93 -8.79 -8.18 -10.31
N SER A 94 -9.08 -7.43 -11.37
CA SER A 94 -10.10 -6.38 -11.30
C SER A 94 -10.93 -6.28 -12.58
N THR A 95 -12.17 -5.84 -12.43
CA THR A 95 -13.12 -5.65 -13.51
C THR A 95 -14.29 -4.77 -13.06
N GLY A 96 -14.67 -3.75 -13.85
CA GLY A 96 -15.88 -2.96 -13.63
C GLY A 96 -15.97 -2.33 -12.23
N GLY A 97 -14.87 -1.79 -11.71
CA GLY A 97 -14.77 -1.22 -10.37
C GLY A 97 -14.52 -2.24 -9.25
N PHE A 98 -14.77 -3.52 -9.46
CA PHE A 98 -14.47 -4.59 -8.50
C PHE A 98 -12.98 -4.96 -8.55
N SER A 99 -12.39 -5.23 -7.39
CA SER A 99 -11.03 -5.74 -7.26
C SER A 99 -10.91 -6.80 -6.16
N ILE A 100 -10.04 -7.77 -6.39
CA ILE A 100 -9.63 -8.76 -5.41
C ILE A 100 -8.15 -9.01 -5.55
N SER A 101 -7.43 -9.18 -4.45
CA SER A 101 -6.01 -9.57 -4.49
C SER A 101 -5.62 -10.44 -3.31
N ILE A 102 -4.49 -11.11 -3.48
CA ILE A 102 -3.75 -11.77 -2.41
C ILE A 102 -2.33 -11.19 -2.44
N THR A 103 -1.84 -10.79 -1.28
CA THR A 103 -0.50 -10.27 -1.07
C THR A 103 0.28 -11.16 -0.13
N ASP A 104 1.49 -11.52 -0.51
CA ASP A 104 2.53 -12.11 0.34
C ASP A 104 3.51 -10.99 0.71
N TYR A 105 3.40 -10.47 1.93
CA TYR A 105 4.35 -9.53 2.52
C TYR A 105 5.48 -10.30 3.18
N TRP A 106 6.71 -9.93 2.91
CA TRP A 106 7.86 -10.38 3.68
C TRP A 106 8.54 -9.18 4.33
N PHE A 107 8.48 -9.13 5.66
CA PHE A 107 9.21 -8.15 6.47
C PHE A 107 10.52 -8.75 6.97
N ASN A 108 11.63 -8.02 6.87
CA ASN A 108 12.90 -8.50 7.40
C ASN A 108 12.92 -8.40 8.95
N THR A 109 12.33 -9.39 9.60
CA THR A 109 12.26 -9.55 11.07
C THR A 109 13.12 -10.71 11.56
N GLY A 110 14.16 -11.08 10.78
CA GLY A 110 15.14 -12.10 11.13
C GLY A 110 15.01 -13.44 10.37
N ALA A 111 13.81 -13.82 9.93
CA ALA A 111 13.64 -14.99 9.06
C ALA A 111 13.92 -14.61 7.59
N GLY A 112 14.72 -15.43 6.89
CA GLY A 112 15.02 -15.19 5.47
C GLY A 112 13.79 -15.37 4.58
N TYR A 113 13.81 -14.73 3.40
CA TYR A 113 12.69 -14.73 2.44
C TYR A 113 12.16 -16.14 2.11
N PHE A 114 12.99 -17.14 1.93
CA PHE A 114 12.55 -18.50 1.61
C PHE A 114 12.15 -19.33 2.83
N HIS A 115 11.98 -18.72 4.00
CA HIS A 115 11.57 -19.40 5.22
C HIS A 115 10.05 -19.34 5.42
N TYR A 116 9.33 -20.31 4.84
CA TYR A 116 7.87 -20.43 4.88
C TYR A 116 7.38 -21.35 6.01
N GLY A 117 7.89 -21.17 7.22
CA GLY A 117 7.50 -21.96 8.38
C GLY A 117 6.12 -21.57 8.92
N ALA A 118 5.31 -22.54 9.34
CA ALA A 118 3.92 -22.28 9.76
C ALA A 118 3.78 -21.38 11.01
N HIS A 119 4.83 -21.28 11.85
CA HIS A 119 4.77 -20.58 13.14
C HIS A 119 5.94 -19.62 13.40
N ASN A 120 6.90 -19.55 12.50
CA ASN A 120 8.11 -18.73 12.67
C ASN A 120 8.56 -18.08 11.35
N THR A 121 7.61 -17.74 10.50
CA THR A 121 7.87 -17.06 9.24
C THR A 121 7.84 -15.53 9.42
N ALA A 122 8.58 -14.81 8.58
CA ALA A 122 8.47 -13.37 8.40
C ALA A 122 7.46 -13.00 7.29
N HIS A 123 6.78 -14.00 6.70
CA HIS A 123 5.74 -13.77 5.72
C HIS A 123 4.39 -13.52 6.38
N LEU A 124 3.63 -12.61 5.80
CA LEU A 124 2.24 -12.29 6.14
C LEU A 124 1.40 -12.38 4.87
N TYR A 125 0.28 -13.10 4.92
CA TYR A 125 -0.61 -13.26 3.78
C TYR A 125 -1.92 -12.53 4.02
N GLU A 126 -2.24 -11.60 3.11
CA GLU A 126 -3.44 -10.78 3.17
C GLU A 126 -4.32 -11.00 1.93
N ALA A 127 -5.63 -11.08 2.14
CA ALA A 127 -6.63 -11.00 1.08
C ALA A 127 -7.27 -9.61 1.08
N GLN A 128 -7.47 -9.04 -0.11
CA GLN A 128 -8.15 -7.77 -0.31
C GLN A 128 -9.39 -7.97 -1.18
N LEU A 129 -10.45 -7.24 -0.84
CA LEU A 129 -11.67 -7.07 -1.63
C LEU A 129 -11.98 -5.58 -1.72
N GLY A 130 -12.17 -5.06 -2.93
CA GLY A 130 -12.44 -3.64 -3.15
C GLY A 130 -13.53 -3.38 -4.16
N TYR A 131 -14.14 -2.20 -4.04
CA TYR A 131 -15.05 -1.67 -5.05
C TYR A 131 -14.88 -0.15 -5.19
N ASP A 132 -14.68 0.29 -6.42
CA ASP A 132 -14.63 1.69 -6.81
C ASP A 132 -16.01 2.12 -7.36
N PHE A 133 -16.65 3.05 -6.65
CA PHE A 133 -17.92 3.66 -7.03
C PHE A 133 -17.75 4.92 -7.89
N GLY A 134 -16.49 5.27 -8.23
CA GLY A 134 -16.11 6.50 -8.92
C GLY A 134 -15.78 7.63 -7.94
N PRO A 135 -16.76 8.26 -7.24
CA PRO A 135 -16.46 9.31 -6.26
C PRO A 135 -15.72 8.81 -5.00
N VAL A 136 -15.91 7.54 -4.65
CA VAL A 136 -15.27 6.90 -3.50
C VAL A 136 -14.94 5.47 -3.83
N ALA A 137 -13.86 4.95 -3.24
CA ALA A 137 -13.53 3.53 -3.25
C ALA A 137 -13.55 3.00 -1.83
N VAL A 138 -14.02 1.76 -1.69
CA VAL A 138 -14.09 1.04 -0.42
C VAL A 138 -13.27 -0.24 -0.55
N ASN A 139 -12.37 -0.49 0.42
CA ASN A 139 -11.57 -1.69 0.43
C ASN A 139 -11.65 -2.38 1.79
N TRP A 140 -11.63 -3.69 1.77
CA TRP A 140 -11.49 -4.57 2.92
C TRP A 140 -10.25 -5.44 2.76
N TYR A 141 -9.43 -5.51 3.78
CA TYR A 141 -8.22 -6.31 3.86
C TYR A 141 -8.29 -7.23 5.06
N THR A 142 -7.79 -8.45 4.94
CA THR A 142 -7.74 -9.40 6.07
C THR A 142 -6.50 -10.27 5.98
N ASN A 143 -5.71 -10.27 7.03
CA ASN A 143 -4.60 -11.19 7.19
C ASN A 143 -5.14 -12.60 7.50
N PHE A 144 -4.81 -13.58 6.67
CA PHE A 144 -5.36 -14.93 6.84
C PHE A 144 -4.31 -15.99 7.20
N ALA A 145 -3.02 -15.71 6.98
CA ALA A 145 -1.92 -16.62 7.28
C ALA A 145 -0.61 -15.87 7.60
N GLY A 146 0.41 -16.60 8.06
CA GLY A 146 1.74 -16.05 8.35
C GLY A 146 1.82 -15.32 9.68
N ALA A 147 2.65 -14.28 9.74
CA ALA A 147 2.96 -13.46 10.92
C ALA A 147 1.89 -12.40 11.21
N ASP A 148 0.65 -12.84 11.36
CA ASP A 148 -0.47 -11.96 11.73
C ASP A 148 -0.42 -11.59 13.23
N GLY A 149 -1.11 -10.53 13.59
CA GLY A 149 -1.36 -10.14 14.96
C GLY A 149 -2.21 -11.11 15.74
N VAL A 150 -2.23 -10.93 17.06
CA VAL A 150 -3.02 -11.73 17.99
C VAL A 150 -4.00 -10.86 18.78
N LYS A 151 -5.03 -11.51 19.31
CA LYS A 151 -5.95 -10.96 20.29
C LYS A 151 -5.37 -11.08 21.69
N GLU A 152 -5.94 -10.39 22.67
CA GLU A 152 -5.57 -10.49 24.11
C GLU A 152 -5.56 -11.94 24.62
N ASN A 153 -6.42 -12.78 24.09
CA ASN A 153 -6.46 -14.21 24.44
C ASN A 153 -5.40 -15.08 23.72
N GLY A 154 -4.46 -14.46 22.99
CA GLY A 154 -3.38 -15.13 22.28
C GLY A 154 -3.76 -15.83 20.98
N LYS A 155 -5.04 -15.76 20.56
CA LYS A 155 -5.48 -16.35 19.28
C LYS A 155 -5.17 -15.38 18.14
N ARG A 156 -4.94 -15.94 16.94
CA ARG A 156 -4.80 -15.16 15.70
C ARG A 156 -5.93 -14.15 15.57
N ALA A 157 -5.59 -12.90 15.31
CA ALA A 157 -6.55 -11.82 15.21
C ALA A 157 -7.32 -11.82 13.88
N TYR A 158 -6.73 -12.39 12.82
CA TYR A 158 -7.17 -12.14 11.44
C TYR A 158 -7.28 -10.63 11.22
N SER A 159 -6.16 -9.95 11.51
CA SER A 159 -6.08 -8.50 11.50
C SER A 159 -6.65 -7.96 10.22
N SER A 160 -7.65 -7.09 10.33
CA SER A 160 -8.37 -6.57 9.19
C SER A 160 -8.34 -5.06 9.17
N TYR A 161 -8.41 -4.51 7.97
CA TYR A 161 -8.42 -3.08 7.73
C TYR A 161 -9.51 -2.77 6.69
N ILE A 162 -10.29 -1.74 6.96
CA ILE A 162 -11.28 -1.21 6.03
C ILE A 162 -10.88 0.21 5.69
N SER A 163 -10.83 0.56 4.42
CA SER A 163 -10.64 1.95 4.01
C SER A 163 -11.75 2.48 3.13
N VAL A 164 -12.00 3.76 3.27
CA VAL A 164 -12.82 4.57 2.36
C VAL A 164 -11.96 5.72 1.89
N ALA A 165 -11.76 5.81 0.58
CA ALA A 165 -10.95 6.86 -0.02
C ALA A 165 -11.73 7.60 -1.09
N ALA A 166 -11.52 8.92 -1.17
CA ALA A 166 -12.16 9.82 -2.10
C ALA A 166 -11.11 10.64 -2.86
N PRO A 167 -10.86 10.34 -4.16
CA PRO A 167 -10.04 11.19 -5.01
C PRO A 167 -10.80 12.45 -5.45
N PHE A 168 -10.13 13.59 -5.50
CA PHE A 168 -10.71 14.84 -6.01
C PHE A 168 -9.63 15.77 -6.58
N LYS A 169 -10.04 16.76 -7.38
CA LYS A 169 -9.13 17.77 -7.93
C LYS A 169 -9.42 19.13 -7.29
N LEU A 170 -8.37 19.77 -6.79
CA LEU A 170 -8.45 21.12 -6.23
C LEU A 170 -7.18 21.91 -6.53
N GLY A 171 -7.34 23.13 -7.07
CA GLY A 171 -6.21 24.02 -7.37
C GLY A 171 -5.24 23.49 -8.43
N GLY A 172 -5.71 22.61 -9.34
CA GLY A 172 -4.87 21.98 -10.37
C GLY A 172 -3.96 20.87 -9.83
N LEU A 173 -4.26 20.38 -8.62
CA LEU A 173 -3.60 19.25 -7.97
C LEU A 173 -4.57 18.08 -7.84
N ASP A 174 -4.02 16.87 -7.81
CA ASP A 174 -4.75 15.64 -7.54
C ASP A 174 -4.67 15.33 -6.04
N TRP A 175 -5.83 15.23 -5.39
CA TRP A 175 -5.97 14.99 -3.96
C TRP A 175 -6.65 13.67 -3.70
N THR A 176 -6.31 13.04 -2.57
CA THR A 176 -7.02 11.87 -2.05
C THR A 176 -7.21 12.03 -0.55
N ALA A 177 -8.46 12.00 -0.09
CA ALA A 177 -8.77 11.86 1.33
C ALA A 177 -9.09 10.41 1.63
N GLU A 178 -8.54 9.85 2.72
CA GLU A 178 -8.78 8.47 3.12
C GLU A 178 -9.04 8.38 4.62
N VAL A 179 -9.96 7.50 5.00
CA VAL A 179 -10.16 7.06 6.37
C VAL A 179 -10.10 5.55 6.42
N GLY A 180 -9.29 5.03 7.34
CA GLY A 180 -9.09 3.61 7.56
C GLY A 180 -9.30 3.20 9.01
N ALA A 181 -9.84 2.00 9.21
CA ALA A 181 -10.15 1.48 10.52
C ALA A 181 -9.91 -0.03 10.58
N THR A 182 -9.52 -0.53 11.76
CA THR A 182 -9.63 -1.95 12.08
C THR A 182 -11.01 -2.25 12.69
N PRO A 183 -11.71 -3.31 12.23
CA PRO A 183 -13.07 -3.60 12.70
C PRO A 183 -13.14 -4.33 14.04
N TRP A 184 -12.04 -4.89 14.53
CA TRP A 184 -11.97 -5.65 15.77
C TRP A 184 -10.58 -5.64 16.41
N GLU A 185 -10.50 -6.27 17.56
CA GLU A 185 -9.30 -6.41 18.38
C GLU A 185 -8.16 -7.08 17.61
N THR A 186 -7.00 -6.42 17.60
CA THR A 186 -5.73 -6.92 17.07
C THR A 186 -4.56 -6.09 17.58
N ASP A 187 -3.47 -6.72 17.98
CA ASP A 187 -2.23 -6.03 18.31
C ASP A 187 -1.48 -5.53 17.06
N PHE A 188 -1.79 -6.07 15.88
CA PHE A 188 -1.22 -5.62 14.60
C PHE A 188 -1.47 -4.12 14.33
N TYR A 189 -2.65 -3.61 14.71
CA TYR A 189 -3.00 -2.19 14.65
C TYR A 189 -3.03 -1.53 16.05
N GLY A 190 -2.62 -2.24 17.10
CA GLY A 190 -2.65 -1.74 18.47
C GLY A 190 -4.06 -1.47 19.01
N ALA A 191 -5.07 -2.20 18.51
CA ALA A 191 -6.47 -1.94 18.79
C ALA A 191 -7.11 -3.02 19.67
N SER A 192 -7.83 -2.62 20.72
CA SER A 192 -8.62 -3.51 21.59
C SER A 192 -10.06 -3.78 21.10
N GLY A 193 -10.41 -3.27 19.91
CA GLY A 193 -11.71 -3.38 19.28
C GLY A 193 -11.76 -2.59 17.98
N PHE A 194 -12.95 -2.12 17.58
CA PHE A 194 -13.04 -1.19 16.45
C PHE A 194 -12.25 0.10 16.76
N ALA A 195 -11.35 0.46 15.84
CA ALA A 195 -10.58 1.69 15.97
C ALA A 195 -10.29 2.31 14.58
N VAL A 196 -10.42 3.62 14.48
CA VAL A 196 -9.90 4.38 13.33
C VAL A 196 -8.39 4.49 13.53
N CYS A 197 -7.61 3.99 12.57
CA CYS A 197 -6.15 3.97 12.62
C CYS A 197 -5.47 4.74 11.49
N ASP A 198 -6.24 5.28 10.53
CA ASP A 198 -5.72 6.14 9.46
C ASP A 198 -6.74 7.22 9.12
N VAL A 199 -6.33 8.47 9.20
CA VAL A 199 -7.04 9.60 8.61
C VAL A 199 -6.00 10.38 7.83
N SER A 200 -6.07 10.32 6.51
CA SER A 200 -5.01 10.89 5.69
C SER A 200 -5.52 11.76 4.55
N LEU A 201 -4.66 12.69 4.15
CA LEU A 201 -4.84 13.57 3.01
C LEU A 201 -3.56 13.55 2.18
N GLY A 202 -3.67 13.01 0.97
CA GLY A 202 -2.61 12.99 -0.02
C GLY A 202 -2.80 14.04 -1.08
N VAL A 203 -1.71 14.51 -1.67
CA VAL A 203 -1.69 15.40 -2.82
C VAL A 203 -0.57 15.00 -3.77
N ALA A 204 -0.83 15.04 -5.07
CA ALA A 204 0.14 14.73 -6.09
C ALA A 204 0.12 15.76 -7.22
N LYS A 205 1.29 15.92 -7.86
CA LYS A 205 1.45 16.77 -9.03
C LYS A 205 2.60 16.29 -9.90
N ASP A 206 2.37 16.22 -11.21
CA ASP A 206 3.43 16.05 -12.19
C ASP A 206 4.22 17.34 -12.38
N ILE A 207 5.50 17.33 -12.07
CA ILE A 207 6.41 18.43 -12.36
C ILE A 207 7.06 18.16 -13.71
N ARG A 208 6.70 18.95 -14.72
CA ARG A 208 7.29 18.84 -16.04
C ARG A 208 8.72 19.35 -16.05
N ILE A 209 9.69 18.45 -16.22
CA ILE A 209 11.11 18.78 -16.28
C ILE A 209 11.54 19.08 -17.73
N THR A 210 11.08 18.25 -18.69
CA THR A 210 11.31 18.45 -20.12
C THR A 210 10.00 18.24 -20.91
N ASN A 211 10.04 18.40 -22.24
CA ASN A 211 8.89 18.12 -23.09
C ASN A 211 8.49 16.63 -23.11
N SER A 212 9.38 15.73 -22.71
CA SER A 212 9.20 14.28 -22.74
C SER A 212 9.32 13.62 -21.38
N PHE A 213 9.65 14.37 -20.32
CA PHE A 213 9.83 13.83 -18.97
C PHE A 213 9.13 14.72 -17.93
N SER A 214 8.29 14.13 -17.13
CA SER A 214 7.70 14.70 -15.93
C SER A 214 8.10 13.87 -14.73
N LEU A 215 8.30 14.51 -13.59
CA LEU A 215 8.60 13.90 -12.30
C LEU A 215 7.39 14.06 -11.40
N PRO A 216 6.66 12.98 -11.08
CA PRO A 216 5.58 13.02 -10.11
C PRO A 216 6.14 13.30 -8.71
N LEU A 217 5.63 14.36 -8.09
CA LEU A 217 5.87 14.71 -6.69
C LEU A 217 4.57 14.47 -5.92
N PHE A 218 4.67 13.87 -4.75
CA PHE A 218 3.52 13.71 -3.86
C PHE A 218 3.88 14.05 -2.42
N ALA A 219 2.84 14.37 -1.64
CA ALA A 219 2.92 14.51 -0.20
C ALA A 219 1.68 13.90 0.45
N LYS A 220 1.82 13.35 1.64
CA LYS A 220 0.72 12.76 2.43
C LYS A 220 0.88 13.18 3.89
N ALA A 221 -0.19 13.73 4.46
CA ALA A 221 -0.33 13.90 5.90
C ALA A 221 -1.23 12.78 6.43
N THR A 222 -0.82 12.11 7.51
CA THR A 222 -1.54 11.01 8.12
C THR A 222 -1.64 11.23 9.61
N TRP A 223 -2.82 11.04 10.18
CA TRP A 223 -3.08 10.95 11.60
C TRP A 223 -3.63 9.57 11.93
N ASN A 224 -3.01 8.90 12.92
CA ASN A 224 -3.51 7.65 13.49
C ASN A 224 -4.13 7.95 14.86
N PRO A 225 -5.47 8.02 14.98
CA PRO A 225 -6.13 8.28 16.26
C PRO A 225 -5.90 7.17 17.31
N CYS A 226 -5.67 5.93 16.88
CA CYS A 226 -5.49 4.79 17.77
C CYS A 226 -4.14 4.85 18.51
N SER A 227 -3.08 5.22 17.82
CA SER A 227 -1.71 5.37 18.39
C SER A 227 -1.35 6.81 18.72
N GLU A 228 -2.24 7.79 18.47
CA GLU A 228 -1.98 9.24 18.56
C GLU A 228 -0.82 9.72 17.68
N GLY A 229 -0.45 8.92 16.67
CA GLY A 229 0.63 9.23 15.72
C GLY A 229 0.20 10.25 14.67
N ALA A 230 1.09 11.17 14.30
CA ALA A 230 0.90 12.11 13.21
C ALA A 230 2.15 12.14 12.33
N TYR A 231 1.97 12.00 11.02
CA TYR A 231 3.06 11.79 10.07
C TYR A 231 2.90 12.70 8.86
N PHE A 232 4.02 13.06 8.26
CA PHE A 232 4.06 13.79 7.00
C PHE A 232 5.13 13.18 6.11
N VAL A 233 4.73 12.73 4.92
CA VAL A 233 5.61 12.09 3.94
C VAL A 233 5.62 12.92 2.67
N VAL A 234 6.81 13.06 2.08
CA VAL A 234 7.01 13.60 0.73
C VAL A 234 7.73 12.54 -0.08
N GLY A 235 7.36 12.36 -1.33
CA GLY A 235 7.99 11.39 -2.22
C GLY A 235 8.06 11.83 -3.67
N LEU A 236 8.95 11.18 -4.40
CA LEU A 236 9.18 11.33 -5.83
C LEU A 236 9.02 9.95 -6.48
N SER A 237 8.36 9.90 -7.65
CA SER A 237 8.18 8.67 -8.44
C SER A 237 8.96 8.73 -9.75
N PHE A 238 9.52 7.60 -10.17
CA PHE A 238 10.34 7.46 -11.38
C PHE A 238 9.81 6.37 -12.30
#